data_a3dcc11ee05c50a796ce635e6ada163a
#
_entry.id   a3dcc11ee05c50a796ce635e6ada163a
#
_cell.length_a   1.000
_cell.length_b   1.000
_cell.length_c   1.000
_cell.angle_alpha   90.00
_cell.angle_beta   90.00
_cell.angle_gamma   90.00
#
_symmetry.space_group_name_H-M   'P 1'
#
loop_
_entity.id
_entity.type
_entity.pdbx_description
1 polymer ?
#
loop_
_entity_poly.entity_id
_entity_poly.type
_entity_poly.pdbx_seq_one_letter_code
_entity_poly.pdbx_strand_id
1 'polypeptide(L)'
;MASRGTTDGARVGDVVVGVSDSLAGLAALRRGILEARRTGRTLVAVRAWEPPEGEAVYRRRPEPSWARLWAGEARQRLDRAFDLATGGPPADLRIVRRVVRGPAGPVLCAIASSPADLLVIGMARPRGLAAWLHIRPVHRHIPARAECEVLVVAGPRLLPREGRILRRSDLLERRARTSRSTP
;
A
#
# COMPACT_ATOMS: atom_id res chain seq x y z
N MET A 1 -23.25 38.81 25.79
CA MET A 1 -22.10 37.86 25.70
C MET A 1 -22.62 36.54 25.19
N ALA A 2 -22.47 36.28 23.89
CA ALA A 2 -22.95 35.04 23.26
C ALA A 2 -21.78 34.09 23.14
N SER A 3 -21.78 33.05 23.94
CA SER A 3 -20.83 31.93 23.89
C SER A 3 -21.07 31.14 22.60
N ARG A 4 -20.18 31.27 21.62
CA ARG A 4 -20.16 30.36 20.46
C ARG A 4 -19.58 29.04 20.93
N GLY A 5 -20.45 28.10 21.23
CA GLY A 5 -20.09 26.70 21.33
C GLY A 5 -19.59 26.20 19.98
N THR A 6 -18.28 26.11 19.81
CA THR A 6 -17.66 25.38 18.71
C THR A 6 -17.93 23.89 18.96
N THR A 7 -18.97 23.36 18.34
CA THR A 7 -19.13 21.89 18.23
C THR A 7 -18.00 21.43 17.33
N ASP A 8 -16.90 21.03 17.93
CA ASP A 8 -15.85 20.25 17.29
C ASP A 8 -16.48 18.88 16.95
N GLY A 9 -17.08 18.83 15.76
CA GLY A 9 -17.61 17.59 15.22
C GLY A 9 -16.45 16.63 15.06
N ALA A 10 -16.34 15.67 15.96
CA ALA A 10 -15.30 14.65 15.96
C ALA A 10 -15.14 14.11 14.52
N ARG A 11 -14.05 14.46 13.88
CA ARG A 11 -13.75 14.07 12.50
C ARG A 11 -13.73 12.55 12.45
N VAL A 12 -14.66 11.97 11.73
CA VAL A 12 -14.65 10.53 11.48
C VAL A 12 -13.40 10.23 10.65
N GLY A 13 -12.44 9.52 11.25
CA GLY A 13 -11.17 9.19 10.59
C GLY A 13 -11.38 8.27 9.38
N ASP A 14 -10.38 8.22 8.54
CA ASP A 14 -10.35 7.38 7.35
C ASP A 14 -9.73 5.99 7.65
N VAL A 15 -10.03 4.99 6.83
CA VAL A 15 -9.29 3.72 6.80
C VAL A 15 -8.22 3.82 5.71
N VAL A 16 -6.98 4.04 6.10
CA VAL A 16 -5.83 4.18 5.19
C VAL A 16 -5.19 2.82 4.98
N VAL A 17 -5.05 2.37 3.73
CA VAL A 17 -4.45 1.06 3.41
C VAL A 17 -3.21 1.23 2.57
N GLY A 18 -2.07 0.69 3.03
CA GLY A 18 -0.86 0.55 2.24
C GLY A 18 -0.96 -0.62 1.25
N VAL A 19 -1.10 -0.32 -0.04
CA VAL A 19 -1.30 -1.32 -1.09
C VAL A 19 0.02 -1.71 -1.75
N SER A 20 0.31 -3.01 -1.79
CA SER A 20 1.46 -3.58 -2.51
C SER A 20 1.03 -4.82 -3.32
N ASP A 21 1.87 -5.24 -4.28
CA ASP A 21 1.60 -6.41 -5.14
C ASP A 21 1.78 -7.75 -4.42
N SER A 22 2.14 -7.73 -3.13
CA SER A 22 2.33 -8.95 -2.34
C SER A 22 0.98 -9.52 -1.87
N LEU A 23 0.93 -10.82 -1.63
CA LEU A 23 -0.25 -11.46 -1.04
C LEU A 23 -0.65 -10.85 0.31
N ALA A 24 0.32 -10.37 1.08
CA ALA A 24 0.06 -9.64 2.32
C ALA A 24 -0.57 -8.26 2.05
N GLY A 25 -0.13 -7.56 1.00
CA GLY A 25 -0.74 -6.31 0.56
C GLY A 25 -2.19 -6.49 0.10
N LEU A 26 -2.47 -7.54 -0.66
CA LEU A 26 -3.84 -7.88 -1.06
C LEU A 26 -4.71 -8.27 0.14
N ALA A 27 -4.16 -9.00 1.12
CA ALA A 27 -4.86 -9.33 2.36
C ALA A 27 -5.17 -8.06 3.17
N ALA A 28 -4.22 -7.11 3.25
CA ALA A 28 -4.43 -5.81 3.88
C ALA A 28 -5.53 -5.00 3.18
N LEU A 29 -5.55 -4.98 1.84
CA LEU A 29 -6.59 -4.30 1.09
C LEU A 29 -7.98 -4.88 1.37
N ARG A 30 -8.12 -6.22 1.36
CA ARG A 30 -9.37 -6.89 1.74
C ARG A 30 -9.79 -6.54 3.17
N ARG A 31 -8.86 -6.54 4.10
CA ARG A 31 -9.15 -6.17 5.50
C ARG A 31 -9.58 -4.71 5.63
N GLY A 32 -8.88 -3.79 4.97
CA GLY A 32 -9.26 -2.37 4.96
C GLY A 32 -10.65 -2.12 4.40
N ILE A 33 -11.03 -2.83 3.32
CA ILE A 33 -12.38 -2.79 2.76
C ILE A 33 -13.42 -3.24 3.81
N LEU A 34 -13.16 -4.34 4.53
CA LEU A 34 -14.04 -4.82 5.59
C LEU A 34 -14.18 -3.82 6.74
N GLU A 35 -13.07 -3.19 7.17
CA GLU A 35 -13.09 -2.18 8.22
C GLU A 35 -13.84 -0.91 7.79
N ALA A 36 -13.63 -0.45 6.54
CA ALA A 36 -14.35 0.69 5.99
C ALA A 36 -15.87 0.44 5.94
N ARG A 37 -16.29 -0.76 5.51
CA ARG A 37 -17.70 -1.18 5.52
C ARG A 37 -18.28 -1.20 6.94
N ARG A 38 -17.55 -1.82 7.88
CA ARG A 38 -17.99 -1.97 9.26
C ARG A 38 -18.16 -0.62 9.98
N THR A 39 -17.32 0.37 9.63
CA THR A 39 -17.28 1.67 10.32
C THR A 39 -17.94 2.81 9.55
N GLY A 40 -18.36 2.58 8.30
CA GLY A 40 -18.88 3.62 7.41
C GLY A 40 -17.84 4.68 6.99
N ARG A 41 -16.54 4.40 7.21
CA ARG A 41 -15.44 5.33 6.91
C ARG A 41 -15.04 5.28 5.45
N THR A 42 -14.42 6.36 4.96
CA THR A 42 -13.77 6.37 3.65
C THR A 42 -12.56 5.44 3.64
N LEU A 43 -12.43 4.63 2.58
CA LEU A 43 -11.23 3.85 2.31
C LEU A 43 -10.23 4.68 1.50
N VAL A 44 -9.06 4.95 2.05
CA VAL A 44 -7.94 5.61 1.35
C VAL A 44 -6.90 4.57 0.99
N ALA A 45 -6.92 4.11 -0.26
CA ALA A 45 -5.96 3.14 -0.77
C ALA A 45 -4.71 3.85 -1.33
N VAL A 46 -3.56 3.59 -0.73
CA VAL A 46 -2.31 4.30 -1.00
C VAL A 46 -1.27 3.38 -1.61
N ARG A 47 -0.75 3.76 -2.78
CA ARG A 47 0.43 3.17 -3.40
C ARG A 47 1.58 4.17 -3.38
N ALA A 48 2.58 3.93 -2.55
CA ALA A 48 3.85 4.66 -2.61
C ALA A 48 4.75 4.10 -3.70
N TRP A 49 5.53 4.96 -4.36
CA TRP A 49 6.51 4.57 -5.35
C TRP A 49 7.77 5.43 -5.27
N GLU A 50 8.89 4.87 -5.65
CA GLU A 50 10.19 5.55 -5.75
C GLU A 50 10.79 5.25 -7.12
N PRO A 51 11.66 6.16 -7.64
CA PRO A 51 12.45 5.87 -8.85
C PRO A 51 13.22 4.55 -8.69
N PRO A 52 13.29 3.69 -9.71
CA PRO A 52 13.98 2.39 -9.64
C PRO A 52 15.44 2.48 -9.23
N GLU A 53 16.13 3.52 -9.69
CA GLU A 53 17.53 3.83 -9.35
C GLU A 53 17.70 4.51 -7.98
N GLY A 54 16.60 4.81 -7.31
CA GLY A 54 16.57 5.51 -6.03
C GLY A 54 16.50 7.03 -6.16
N GLU A 55 15.95 7.65 -5.13
CA GLU A 55 15.66 9.08 -5.08
C GLU A 55 16.92 9.95 -5.22
N ALA A 56 18.05 9.52 -4.64
CA ALA A 56 19.31 10.27 -4.68
C ALA A 56 19.89 10.34 -6.10
N VAL A 57 19.77 9.27 -6.88
CA VAL A 57 20.25 9.23 -8.26
C VAL A 57 19.33 10.07 -9.14
N TYR A 58 18.03 9.90 -9.01
CA TYR A 58 17.05 10.68 -9.78
C TYR A 58 17.21 12.20 -9.56
N ARG A 59 17.48 12.67 -8.34
CA ARG A 59 17.67 14.10 -8.06
C ARG A 59 18.85 14.73 -8.79
N ARG A 60 19.89 13.95 -9.15
CA ARG A 60 21.03 14.44 -9.90
C ARG A 60 20.69 14.74 -11.36
N ARG A 61 19.71 14.00 -11.91
CA ARG A 61 19.27 14.13 -13.30
C ARG A 61 17.76 13.89 -13.39
N PRO A 62 16.95 14.86 -12.96
CA PRO A 62 15.49 14.70 -12.96
C PRO A 62 14.96 14.65 -14.39
N GLU A 63 14.19 13.63 -14.71
CA GLU A 63 13.51 13.49 -15.99
C GLU A 63 11.99 13.35 -15.74
N PRO A 64 11.19 14.42 -16.00
CA PRO A 64 9.77 14.43 -15.70
C PRO A 64 8.96 13.38 -16.46
N SER A 65 9.38 12.98 -17.64
CA SER A 65 8.74 11.93 -18.44
C SER A 65 8.81 10.58 -17.73
N TRP A 66 9.95 10.21 -17.17
CA TRP A 66 10.13 9.00 -16.38
C TRP A 66 9.29 9.02 -15.10
N ALA A 67 9.24 10.16 -14.41
CA ALA A 67 8.41 10.29 -13.21
C ALA A 67 6.93 10.05 -13.52
N ARG A 68 6.43 10.58 -14.65
CA ARG A 68 5.04 10.34 -15.11
C ARG A 68 4.81 8.87 -15.46
N LEU A 69 5.78 8.22 -16.13
CA LEU A 69 5.70 6.81 -16.46
C LEU A 69 5.58 5.95 -15.20
N TRP A 70 6.47 6.13 -14.22
CA TRP A 70 6.47 5.36 -12.97
C TRP A 70 5.23 5.62 -12.12
N ALA A 71 4.74 6.86 -12.08
CA ALA A 71 3.47 7.18 -11.43
C ALA A 71 2.27 6.50 -12.13
N GLY A 72 2.28 6.43 -13.46
CA GLY A 72 1.31 5.69 -14.26
C GLY A 72 1.31 4.20 -13.97
N GLU A 73 2.51 3.58 -13.94
CA GLU A 73 2.66 2.17 -13.55
C GLU A 73 2.19 1.91 -12.12
N ALA A 74 2.52 2.80 -11.18
CA ALA A 74 2.06 2.66 -9.81
C ALA A 74 0.53 2.72 -9.70
N ARG A 75 -0.13 3.56 -10.52
CA ARG A 75 -1.59 3.63 -10.60
C ARG A 75 -2.17 2.33 -11.16
N GLN A 76 -1.65 1.83 -12.27
CA GLN A 76 -2.10 0.55 -12.84
C GLN A 76 -1.95 -0.61 -11.85
N ARG A 77 -0.85 -0.65 -11.09
CA ARG A 77 -0.66 -1.66 -10.04
C ARG A 77 -1.66 -1.50 -8.90
N LEU A 78 -2.04 -0.27 -8.53
CA LEU A 78 -3.08 -0.03 -7.55
C LEU A 78 -4.44 -0.53 -8.03
N ASP A 79 -4.80 -0.25 -9.28
CA ASP A 79 -6.06 -0.71 -9.89
C ASP A 79 -6.08 -2.24 -9.97
N ARG A 80 -4.99 -2.86 -10.47
CA ARG A 80 -4.83 -4.32 -10.49
C ARG A 80 -4.93 -4.97 -9.10
N ALA A 81 -4.50 -4.27 -8.05
CA ALA A 81 -4.65 -4.79 -6.69
C ALA A 81 -6.11 -4.90 -6.26
N PHE A 82 -6.99 -3.97 -6.67
CA PHE A 82 -8.43 -4.08 -6.46
C PHE A 82 -9.03 -5.24 -7.26
N ASP A 83 -8.64 -5.40 -8.53
CA ASP A 83 -9.11 -6.53 -9.36
C ASP A 83 -8.77 -7.87 -8.70
N LEU A 84 -7.53 -8.03 -8.24
CA LEU A 84 -7.06 -9.25 -7.58
C LEU A 84 -7.64 -9.46 -6.16
N ALA A 85 -7.96 -8.38 -5.47
CA ALA A 85 -8.49 -8.47 -4.12
C ALA A 85 -10.01 -8.75 -4.10
N THR A 86 -10.77 -8.07 -4.96
CA THR A 86 -12.24 -8.04 -4.88
C THR A 86 -12.96 -8.05 -6.24
N GLY A 87 -12.24 -8.27 -7.33
CA GLY A 87 -12.83 -8.23 -8.68
C GLY A 87 -13.09 -6.81 -9.18
N GLY A 88 -12.49 -5.81 -8.56
CA GLY A 88 -12.63 -4.39 -8.83
C GLY A 88 -12.92 -3.57 -7.57
N PRO A 89 -12.91 -2.23 -7.68
CA PRO A 89 -13.26 -1.36 -6.56
C PRO A 89 -14.73 -1.56 -6.15
N PRO A 90 -15.02 -1.84 -4.85
CA PRO A 90 -16.40 -1.96 -4.37
C PRO A 90 -17.22 -0.68 -4.60
N ALA A 91 -18.41 -0.81 -5.18
CA ALA A 91 -19.29 0.31 -5.47
C ALA A 91 -20.05 0.84 -4.22
N ASP A 92 -20.12 0.03 -3.18
CA ASP A 92 -20.80 0.33 -1.91
C ASP A 92 -19.95 1.16 -0.93
N LEU A 93 -18.70 1.48 -1.30
CA LEU A 93 -17.76 2.23 -0.46
C LEU A 93 -17.30 3.52 -1.11
N ARG A 94 -17.11 4.54 -0.29
CA ARG A 94 -16.35 5.71 -0.70
C ARG A 94 -14.87 5.37 -0.71
N ILE A 95 -14.25 5.32 -1.90
CA ILE A 95 -12.85 4.96 -2.09
C ILE A 95 -12.06 6.12 -2.69
N VAL A 96 -10.98 6.49 -2.02
CA VAL A 96 -9.97 7.44 -2.51
C VAL A 96 -8.70 6.67 -2.85
N ARG A 97 -8.26 6.72 -4.11
CA ARG A 97 -7.03 6.06 -4.57
C ARG A 97 -5.92 7.09 -4.69
N ARG A 98 -4.82 6.88 -3.97
CA ARG A 98 -3.65 7.78 -3.96
C ARG A 98 -2.40 7.04 -4.44
N VAL A 99 -1.70 7.66 -5.37
CA VAL A 99 -0.36 7.26 -5.81
C VAL A 99 0.59 8.38 -5.42
N VAL A 100 1.54 8.10 -4.54
CA VAL A 100 2.39 9.10 -3.93
C VAL A 100 3.85 8.71 -4.11
N ARG A 101 4.68 9.67 -4.54
CA ARG A 101 6.12 9.48 -4.63
C ARG A 101 6.76 9.57 -3.25
N GLY A 102 7.57 8.59 -2.92
CA GLY A 102 8.35 8.53 -1.69
C GLY A 102 8.36 7.16 -1.04
N PRO A 103 9.17 6.99 0.01
CA PRO A 103 9.23 5.76 0.80
C PRO A 103 7.88 5.46 1.45
N ALA A 104 7.45 4.20 1.37
CA ALA A 104 6.09 3.82 1.77
C ALA A 104 5.76 4.11 3.25
N GLY A 105 6.72 3.91 4.18
CA GLY A 105 6.50 4.19 5.61
C GLY A 105 6.16 5.66 5.88
N PRO A 106 7.03 6.63 5.54
CA PRO A 106 6.76 8.05 5.68
C PRO A 106 5.48 8.51 4.98
N VAL A 107 5.25 8.05 3.74
CA VAL A 107 4.05 8.40 2.96
C VAL A 107 2.77 7.95 3.68
N LEU A 108 2.75 6.73 4.21
CA LEU A 108 1.58 6.19 4.90
C LEU A 108 1.32 6.93 6.21
N CYS A 109 2.35 7.23 7.01
CA CYS A 109 2.19 8.01 8.24
C CYS A 109 1.71 9.44 7.96
N ALA A 110 2.21 10.08 6.89
CA ALA A 110 1.78 11.42 6.52
C ALA A 110 0.32 11.49 6.03
N ILE A 111 -0.22 10.38 5.50
CA ILE A 111 -1.61 10.32 5.05
C ILE A 111 -2.54 9.95 6.21
N ALA A 112 -2.14 8.98 7.04
CA ALA A 112 -2.86 8.57 8.25
C ALA A 112 -2.36 9.41 9.44
N SER A 113 -2.65 10.71 9.43
CA SER A 113 -2.12 11.70 10.37
C SER A 113 -3.10 12.09 11.49
N SER A 114 -4.33 11.59 11.44
CA SER A 114 -5.32 11.81 12.50
C SER A 114 -5.34 10.64 13.48
N PRO A 115 -5.40 10.86 14.79
CA PRO A 115 -5.60 9.79 15.77
C PRO A 115 -6.88 8.97 15.54
N ALA A 116 -7.88 9.55 14.84
CA ALA A 116 -9.10 8.87 14.47
C ALA A 116 -8.95 7.93 13.25
N ASP A 117 -7.83 8.02 12.51
CA ASP A 117 -7.58 7.15 11.36
C ASP A 117 -7.26 5.72 11.79
N LEU A 118 -7.43 4.78 10.85
CA LEU A 118 -6.94 3.41 10.98
C LEU A 118 -5.98 3.10 9.83
N LEU A 119 -4.71 2.90 10.15
CA LEU A 119 -3.71 2.51 9.15
C LEU A 119 -3.62 0.98 9.04
N VAL A 120 -3.91 0.43 7.87
CA VAL A 120 -3.87 -1.01 7.59
C VAL A 120 -2.68 -1.34 6.69
N ILE A 121 -1.80 -2.23 7.14
CA ILE A 121 -0.62 -2.67 6.38
C ILE A 121 -0.52 -4.19 6.32
N GLY A 122 -0.02 -4.70 5.19
CA GLY A 122 0.24 -6.11 5.00
C GLY A 122 1.64 -6.50 5.42
N MET A 123 1.78 -7.54 6.21
CA MET A 123 3.08 -8.10 6.60
C MET A 123 3.27 -9.49 6.00
N ALA A 124 4.30 -9.64 5.15
CA ALA A 124 4.72 -10.96 4.70
C ALA A 124 5.28 -11.74 5.89
N ARG A 125 4.86 -13.00 6.05
CA ARG A 125 5.42 -13.87 7.09
C ARG A 125 6.84 -14.26 6.71
N PRO A 126 7.85 -13.93 7.52
CA PRO A 126 9.22 -14.37 7.26
C PRO A 126 9.30 -15.90 7.32
N ARG A 127 10.04 -16.49 6.38
CA ARG A 127 10.38 -17.92 6.38
C ARG A 127 11.85 -18.09 6.73
N GLY A 128 12.14 -18.64 7.89
CA GLY A 128 13.49 -18.91 8.38
C GLY A 128 14.17 -17.71 9.05
N LEU A 129 15.27 -17.99 9.78
CA LEU A 129 16.04 -17.02 10.57
C LEU A 129 16.60 -15.86 9.71
N ALA A 130 17.02 -16.12 8.47
CA ALA A 130 17.54 -15.10 7.56
C ALA A 130 16.47 -14.07 7.10
N ALA A 131 15.21 -14.43 7.14
CA ALA A 131 14.12 -13.51 6.76
C ALA A 131 13.85 -12.43 7.81
N TRP A 132 14.31 -12.63 9.04
CA TRP A 132 14.22 -11.65 10.12
C TRP A 132 15.09 -10.40 9.86
N LEU A 133 16.21 -10.58 9.15
CA LEU A 133 17.12 -9.51 8.77
C LEU A 133 16.56 -8.62 7.62
N HIS A 134 15.54 -9.08 6.90
CA HIS A 134 14.90 -8.37 5.79
C HIS A 134 13.51 -7.81 6.13
N ILE A 135 13.27 -7.43 7.40
CA ILE A 135 12.08 -6.68 7.77
C ILE A 135 12.07 -5.39 6.94
N ARG A 136 11.09 -5.29 6.03
CA ARG A 136 10.99 -4.12 5.13
C ARG A 136 10.95 -2.83 5.96
N PRO A 137 11.58 -1.74 5.48
CA PRO A 137 11.65 -0.47 6.21
C PRO A 137 10.29 0.06 6.71
N VAL A 138 9.21 -0.26 5.98
CA VAL A 138 7.83 0.09 6.33
C VAL A 138 7.43 -0.40 7.72
N HIS A 139 7.74 -1.66 8.05
CA HIS A 139 7.36 -2.28 9.34
C HIS A 139 8.15 -1.76 10.54
N ARG A 140 9.30 -1.15 10.30
CA ARG A 140 10.10 -0.49 11.36
C ARG A 140 9.70 0.96 11.54
N HIS A 141 9.32 1.62 10.45
CA HIS A 141 9.00 3.05 10.45
C HIS A 141 7.62 3.35 11.04
N ILE A 142 6.59 2.59 10.63
CA ILE A 142 5.20 2.84 11.00
C ILE A 142 4.96 2.76 12.51
N PRO A 143 5.36 1.69 13.25
CA PRO A 143 5.12 1.63 14.68
C PRO A 143 5.78 2.75 15.50
N ALA A 144 6.87 3.32 14.96
CA ALA A 144 7.61 4.39 15.64
C ALA A 144 7.07 5.80 15.32
N ARG A 145 6.24 5.95 14.28
CA ARG A 145 5.86 7.26 13.74
C ARG A 145 4.37 7.43 13.44
N ALA A 146 3.57 6.36 13.56
CA ALA A 146 2.13 6.45 13.36
C ALA A 146 1.47 7.19 14.55
N GLU A 147 0.64 8.16 14.23
CA GLU A 147 -0.17 8.91 15.20
C GLU A 147 -1.57 8.32 15.38
N CYS A 148 -1.88 7.24 14.66
CA CYS A 148 -3.16 6.54 14.64
C CYS A 148 -3.02 5.06 14.99
N GLU A 149 -4.16 4.38 15.13
CA GLU A 149 -4.18 2.92 15.28
C GLU A 149 -3.62 2.23 14.04
N VAL A 150 -2.77 1.21 14.23
CA VAL A 150 -2.14 0.44 13.15
C VAL A 150 -2.59 -1.01 13.19
N LEU A 151 -3.26 -1.45 12.14
CA LEU A 151 -3.67 -2.84 11.94
C LEU A 151 -2.68 -3.55 10.98
N VAL A 152 -1.92 -4.50 11.53
CA VAL A 152 -0.99 -5.32 10.76
C VAL A 152 -1.66 -6.61 10.32
N VAL A 153 -1.80 -6.82 9.01
CA VAL A 153 -2.45 -7.99 8.43
C VAL A 153 -1.38 -8.97 7.92
N ALA A 154 -1.34 -10.14 8.52
CA ALA A 154 -0.43 -11.19 8.07
C ALA A 154 -0.91 -11.76 6.72
N GLY A 155 0.01 -11.88 5.77
CA GLY A 155 -0.25 -12.57 4.50
C GLY A 155 -0.61 -14.05 4.70
N PRO A 156 -1.26 -14.68 3.70
CA PRO A 156 -1.62 -16.09 3.75
C PRO A 156 -0.39 -16.99 3.89
N ARG A 157 -0.57 -18.14 4.53
CA ARG A 157 0.45 -19.20 4.55
C ARG A 157 0.41 -19.93 3.22
N LEU A 158 1.45 -19.77 2.42
CA LEU A 158 1.63 -20.60 1.23
C LEU A 158 2.30 -21.91 1.62
N LEU A 159 1.75 -23.04 1.17
CA LEU A 159 2.44 -24.31 1.22
C LEU A 159 3.72 -24.26 0.36
N PRO A 160 4.77 -25.07 0.68
CA PRO A 160 6.03 -25.03 -0.08
C PRO A 160 5.86 -25.27 -1.60
N ARG A 161 4.85 -26.05 -1.99
CA ARG A 161 4.50 -26.29 -3.41
C ARG A 161 3.91 -25.03 -4.06
N GLU A 162 2.97 -24.37 -3.42
CA GLU A 162 2.31 -23.15 -3.92
C GLU A 162 3.31 -21.99 -4.08
N GLY A 163 4.23 -21.84 -3.13
CA GLY A 163 5.28 -20.82 -3.20
C GLY A 163 6.28 -21.06 -4.34
N ARG A 164 6.46 -22.31 -4.81
CA ARG A 164 7.26 -22.63 -5.99
C ARG A 164 6.54 -22.30 -7.29
N ILE A 165 5.26 -22.60 -7.36
CA ILE A 165 4.42 -22.31 -8.54
C ILE A 165 4.34 -20.79 -8.76
N LEU A 166 4.04 -20.01 -7.72
CA LEU A 166 3.94 -18.54 -7.82
C LEU A 166 5.27 -17.89 -8.22
N ARG A 167 6.41 -18.36 -7.69
CA ARG A 167 7.73 -17.89 -8.13
C ARG A 167 8.03 -18.18 -9.58
N ARG A 168 7.62 -19.34 -10.06
CA ARG A 168 7.81 -19.75 -11.46
C ARG A 168 6.95 -18.90 -12.41
N SER A 169 5.72 -18.62 -12.03
CA SER A 169 4.82 -17.73 -12.80
C SER A 169 5.36 -16.29 -12.86
N ASP A 170 5.85 -15.74 -11.73
CA ASP A 170 6.44 -14.39 -11.68
C ASP A 170 7.71 -14.27 -12.55
N LEU A 171 8.55 -15.32 -12.57
CA LEU A 171 9.72 -15.38 -13.43
C LEU A 171 9.35 -15.45 -14.93
N LEU A 172 8.31 -16.18 -15.29
CA LEU A 172 7.81 -16.25 -16.67
C LEU A 172 7.22 -14.92 -17.12
N GLU A 173 6.44 -14.26 -16.27
CA GLU A 173 5.91 -12.92 -16.57
C GLU A 173 7.02 -11.88 -16.74
N ARG A 174 8.06 -11.91 -15.92
CA ARG A 174 9.23 -11.03 -16.05
C ARG A 174 9.95 -11.26 -17.37
N ARG A 175 10.21 -12.52 -17.75
CA ARG A 175 10.82 -12.88 -19.04
C ARG A 175 9.98 -12.42 -20.23
N ALA A 176 8.65 -12.61 -20.19
CA ALA A 176 7.75 -12.19 -21.24
C ALA A 176 7.70 -10.64 -21.42
N ARG A 177 7.92 -9.89 -20.34
CA ARG A 177 8.02 -8.42 -20.41
C ARG A 177 9.34 -7.97 -21.00
N THR A 178 10.46 -8.62 -20.64
CA THR A 178 11.79 -8.28 -21.17
C THR A 178 11.88 -8.55 -22.68
N SER A 179 11.26 -9.63 -23.17
CA SER A 179 11.25 -9.97 -24.61
C SER A 179 10.37 -9.04 -25.47
N ARG A 180 9.43 -8.29 -24.86
CA ARG A 180 8.60 -7.29 -25.56
C ARG A 180 9.20 -5.89 -25.58
N SER A 181 10.31 -5.67 -24.83
CA SER A 181 10.97 -4.37 -24.74
C SER A 181 12.26 -4.28 -25.57
N THR A 182 12.56 -5.28 -26.37
CA THR A 182 13.67 -5.23 -27.34
C THR A 182 13.10 -4.88 -28.70
N PRO A 183 13.47 -3.69 -29.26
CA PRO A 183 13.07 -3.27 -30.60
C PRO A 183 13.70 -4.11 -31.69
#